data_dcbec22c5cf46199c735789aafa48ef6
#
_entry.id   dcbec22c5cf46199c735789aafa48ef6
#
_cell.length_a   1.000
_cell.length_b   1.000
_cell.length_c   1.000
_cell.angle_alpha   90.00
_cell.angle_beta   90.00
_cell.angle_gamma   90.00
#
_symmetry.space_group_name_H-M   'P 1'
#
loop_
_entity.id
_entity.type
_entity.pdbx_description
1 polymer ?
#
loop_
_entity_poly.entity_id
_entity_poly.type
_entity_poly.pdbx_seq_one_letter_code
_entity_poly.pdbx_strand_id
1 'polypeptide(L)'
;RIGGNEFEVVGIVRSESGMEREHHVPQDKQLLVHAGDHVDAGDPLIEGPLVPFDILRIRGEEALQQYLLAEIQAVYRSQNVSINDKHLEIILTQMLRRVKIESPGDSSFLPGEVVDKFRFRAENEELAKSVRIEDPGDTDLTKGQVVRKTLVEEKNDEVEQNGGEPAKGKKPKPATATTV
;
A
#
# COMPACT_ATOMS: atom_id res chain seq x y z
N ARG A 1 -47.46 -19.37 -22.12
CA ARG A 1 -46.72 -18.97 -20.90
C ARG A 1 -45.33 -18.56 -21.32
N ILE A 2 -45.13 -17.29 -21.52
CA ILE A 2 -43.81 -16.70 -21.78
C ILE A 2 -43.22 -16.48 -20.38
N GLY A 3 -42.28 -17.33 -20.00
CA GLY A 3 -41.45 -17.11 -18.83
C GLY A 3 -40.59 -15.90 -19.10
N GLY A 4 -40.73 -14.84 -18.33
CA GLY A 4 -39.84 -13.68 -18.41
C GLY A 4 -38.44 -14.14 -18.00
N ASN A 5 -37.56 -14.28 -18.97
CA ASN A 5 -36.13 -14.25 -18.70
C ASN A 5 -35.79 -12.78 -18.40
N GLU A 6 -35.50 -12.51 -17.14
CA GLU A 6 -34.78 -11.32 -16.77
C GLU A 6 -33.43 -11.40 -17.50
N PHE A 7 -33.22 -10.53 -18.46
CA PHE A 7 -31.95 -10.42 -19.18
C PHE A 7 -30.96 -9.78 -18.20
N GLU A 8 -30.13 -10.60 -17.59
CA GLU A 8 -29.02 -10.15 -16.77
C GLU A 8 -27.92 -9.63 -17.71
N VAL A 9 -27.54 -8.39 -17.57
CA VAL A 9 -26.44 -7.82 -18.34
C VAL A 9 -25.12 -8.26 -17.70
N VAL A 10 -24.29 -8.95 -18.47
CA VAL A 10 -22.98 -9.42 -18.00
C VAL A 10 -21.89 -8.67 -18.77
N GLY A 11 -21.07 -7.93 -18.04
CA GLY A 11 -19.84 -7.32 -18.58
C GLY A 11 -18.69 -8.33 -18.55
N ILE A 12 -18.06 -8.58 -19.68
CA ILE A 12 -16.87 -9.43 -19.76
C ILE A 12 -15.64 -8.55 -19.90
N VAL A 13 -14.74 -8.60 -18.92
CA VAL A 13 -13.45 -7.92 -18.94
C VAL A 13 -12.36 -8.94 -19.27
N ARG A 14 -11.63 -8.70 -20.37
CA ARG A 14 -10.52 -9.54 -20.82
C ARG A 14 -9.19 -8.89 -20.48
N SER A 15 -8.34 -9.61 -19.74
CA SER A 15 -6.96 -9.21 -19.46
C SER A 15 -6.06 -9.40 -20.70
N GLU A 16 -4.95 -8.68 -20.78
CA GLU A 16 -3.90 -8.89 -21.79
C GLU A 16 -3.35 -10.32 -21.79
N SER A 17 -3.37 -11.01 -20.64
CA SER A 17 -3.01 -12.43 -20.53
C SER A 17 -4.07 -13.40 -21.05
N GLY A 18 -5.20 -12.89 -21.56
CA GLY A 18 -6.31 -13.69 -22.07
C GLY A 18 -7.29 -14.22 -21.02
N MET A 19 -7.12 -13.87 -19.75
CA MET A 19 -8.09 -14.22 -18.72
C MET A 19 -9.35 -13.35 -18.87
N GLU A 20 -10.52 -13.98 -18.81
CA GLU A 20 -11.81 -13.33 -18.83
C GLU A 20 -12.44 -13.35 -17.44
N ARG A 21 -13.03 -12.23 -17.04
CA ARG A 21 -13.84 -12.14 -15.82
C ARG A 21 -15.21 -11.58 -16.18
N GLU A 22 -16.24 -12.27 -15.71
CA GLU A 22 -17.63 -11.87 -15.85
C GLU A 22 -18.05 -11.01 -14.66
N HIS A 23 -18.68 -9.89 -14.94
CA HIS A 23 -19.25 -8.98 -13.96
C HIS A 23 -20.73 -8.83 -14.19
N HIS A 24 -21.54 -9.28 -13.25
CA HIS A 24 -23.00 -9.12 -13.29
C HIS A 24 -23.37 -7.67 -13.04
N VAL A 25 -24.15 -7.09 -13.96
CA VAL A 25 -24.61 -5.71 -13.88
C VAL A 25 -26.07 -5.70 -13.45
N PRO A 26 -26.41 -5.07 -12.30
CA PRO A 26 -27.80 -4.88 -11.90
C PRO A 26 -28.57 -4.07 -12.94
N GLN A 27 -29.83 -4.43 -13.19
CA GLN A 27 -30.67 -3.78 -14.22
C GLN A 27 -30.96 -2.29 -13.93
N ASP A 28 -30.86 -1.88 -12.67
CA ASP A 28 -31.08 -0.51 -12.21
C ASP A 28 -29.85 0.40 -12.36
N LYS A 29 -28.72 -0.14 -12.85
CA LYS A 29 -27.46 0.59 -12.98
C LYS A 29 -27.08 0.83 -14.44
N GLN A 30 -26.59 2.04 -14.71
CA GLN A 30 -26.08 2.41 -16.02
C GLN A 30 -24.63 1.96 -16.17
N LEU A 31 -24.30 1.36 -17.33
CA LEU A 31 -22.92 1.08 -17.71
C LEU A 31 -22.21 2.38 -18.09
N LEU A 32 -21.00 2.57 -17.56
CA LEU A 32 -20.12 3.69 -17.88
C LEU A 32 -19.16 3.38 -19.04
N VAL A 33 -19.05 2.10 -19.40
CA VAL A 33 -18.11 1.60 -20.41
C VAL A 33 -18.86 0.94 -21.56
N HIS A 34 -18.25 0.96 -22.75
CA HIS A 34 -18.78 0.34 -23.97
C HIS A 34 -17.91 -0.85 -24.38
N ALA A 35 -18.47 -1.68 -25.25
CA ALA A 35 -17.71 -2.80 -25.80
C ALA A 35 -16.52 -2.29 -26.63
N GLY A 36 -15.32 -2.73 -26.26
CA GLY A 36 -14.06 -2.32 -26.88
C GLY A 36 -13.29 -1.24 -26.12
N ASP A 37 -13.86 -0.69 -25.06
CA ASP A 37 -13.14 0.28 -24.21
C ASP A 37 -12.04 -0.43 -23.40
N HIS A 38 -10.93 0.26 -23.20
CA HIS A 38 -9.88 -0.16 -22.31
C HIS A 38 -10.19 0.33 -20.89
N VAL A 39 -10.02 -0.54 -19.90
CA VAL A 39 -10.26 -0.22 -18.48
C VAL A 39 -9.07 -0.62 -17.63
N ASP A 40 -8.71 0.26 -16.74
CA ASP A 40 -7.65 0.00 -15.77
C ASP A 40 -8.21 -0.63 -14.48
N ALA A 41 -7.30 -1.23 -13.69
CA ALA A 41 -7.68 -1.81 -12.41
C ALA A 41 -8.25 -0.73 -11.47
N GLY A 42 -9.51 -0.94 -11.03
CA GLY A 42 -10.22 -0.02 -10.16
C GLY A 42 -11.10 1.01 -10.89
N ASP A 43 -11.18 0.98 -12.22
CA ASP A 43 -12.12 1.82 -12.95
C ASP A 43 -13.56 1.36 -12.72
N PRO A 44 -14.51 2.29 -12.52
CA PRO A 44 -15.90 1.96 -12.35
C PRO A 44 -16.51 1.51 -13.69
N LEU A 45 -17.10 0.33 -13.71
CA LEU A 45 -17.81 -0.20 -14.87
C LEU A 45 -19.27 0.24 -14.90
N ILE A 46 -19.84 0.53 -13.74
CA ILE A 46 -21.24 0.93 -13.54
C ILE A 46 -21.32 2.21 -12.73
N GLU A 47 -22.41 2.95 -12.92
CA GLU A 47 -22.69 4.13 -12.11
C GLU A 47 -23.02 3.75 -10.66
N GLY A 48 -22.41 4.45 -9.72
CA GLY A 48 -22.66 4.28 -8.29
C GLY A 48 -21.49 4.74 -7.43
N PRO A 49 -21.70 4.83 -6.11
CA PRO A 49 -20.63 5.18 -5.19
C PRO A 49 -19.58 4.07 -5.15
N LEU A 50 -18.32 4.46 -5.21
CA LEU A 50 -17.20 3.54 -5.09
C LEU A 50 -16.96 3.20 -3.62
N VAL A 51 -16.46 1.98 -3.37
CA VAL A 51 -16.06 1.58 -2.01
C VAL A 51 -14.68 2.15 -1.70
N PRO A 52 -14.52 3.05 -0.71
CA PRO A 52 -13.25 3.72 -0.42
C PRO A 52 -12.10 2.75 -0.16
N PHE A 53 -12.36 1.64 0.52
CA PHE A 53 -11.34 0.61 0.79
C PHE A 53 -10.82 -0.07 -0.48
N ASP A 54 -11.66 -0.26 -1.49
CA ASP A 54 -11.24 -0.84 -2.75
C ASP A 54 -10.40 0.16 -3.56
N ILE A 55 -10.75 1.44 -3.54
CA ILE A 55 -9.92 2.49 -4.12
C ILE A 55 -8.53 2.51 -3.47
N LEU A 56 -8.48 2.50 -2.12
CA LEU A 56 -7.23 2.48 -1.38
C LEU A 56 -6.36 1.27 -1.76
N ARG A 57 -6.96 0.09 -1.82
CA ARG A 57 -6.28 -1.17 -2.10
C ARG A 57 -5.76 -1.27 -3.54
N ILE A 58 -6.53 -0.79 -4.51
CA ILE A 58 -6.25 -0.99 -5.94
C ILE A 58 -5.51 0.21 -6.54
N ARG A 59 -5.97 1.42 -6.26
CA ARG A 59 -5.46 2.68 -6.87
C ARG A 59 -4.54 3.46 -5.94
N GLY A 60 -4.50 3.08 -4.66
CA GLY A 60 -3.64 3.71 -3.66
C GLY A 60 -4.26 4.93 -2.98
N GLU A 61 -3.46 5.55 -2.12
CA GLU A 61 -3.87 6.60 -1.20
C GLU A 61 -4.22 7.92 -1.90
N GLU A 62 -3.44 8.29 -2.92
CA GLU A 62 -3.65 9.54 -3.66
C GLU A 62 -5.01 9.54 -4.38
N ALA A 63 -5.35 8.44 -5.05
CA ALA A 63 -6.64 8.29 -5.72
C ALA A 63 -7.81 8.31 -4.72
N LEU A 64 -7.63 7.71 -3.53
CA LEU A 64 -8.62 7.78 -2.47
C LEU A 64 -8.82 9.21 -1.96
N GLN A 65 -7.74 9.97 -1.75
CA GLN A 65 -7.83 11.37 -1.31
C GLN A 65 -8.59 12.21 -2.33
N GLN A 66 -8.28 12.08 -3.61
CA GLN A 66 -8.97 12.80 -4.69
C GLN A 66 -10.46 12.44 -4.76
N TYR A 67 -10.79 11.16 -4.64
CA TYR A 67 -12.17 10.69 -4.64
C TYR A 67 -12.95 11.28 -3.46
N LEU A 68 -12.43 11.15 -2.24
CA LEU A 68 -13.09 11.68 -1.03
C LEU A 68 -13.23 13.20 -1.08
N LEU A 69 -12.22 13.92 -1.57
CA LEU A 69 -12.28 15.36 -1.75
C LEU A 69 -13.42 15.75 -2.71
N ALA A 70 -13.52 15.07 -3.85
CA ALA A 70 -14.56 15.33 -4.84
C ALA A 70 -15.98 15.06 -4.28
N GLU A 71 -16.18 13.94 -3.59
CA GLU A 71 -17.47 13.57 -2.99
C GLU A 71 -17.90 14.55 -1.89
N ILE A 72 -16.99 14.93 -0.99
CA ILE A 72 -17.27 15.92 0.05
C ILE A 72 -17.61 17.27 -0.57
N GLN A 73 -16.83 17.72 -1.55
CA GLN A 73 -17.09 18.97 -2.27
C GLN A 73 -18.47 18.97 -2.97
N ALA A 74 -18.86 17.84 -3.58
CA ALA A 74 -20.16 17.69 -4.23
C ALA A 74 -21.30 17.91 -3.24
N VAL A 75 -21.20 17.32 -2.04
CA VAL A 75 -22.20 17.52 -0.96
C VAL A 75 -22.28 18.98 -0.53
N TYR A 76 -21.16 19.66 -0.29
CA TYR A 76 -21.19 21.07 0.11
C TYR A 76 -21.73 21.97 -1.00
N ARG A 77 -21.35 21.73 -2.25
CA ARG A 77 -21.86 22.50 -3.40
C ARG A 77 -23.36 22.32 -3.61
N SER A 78 -23.90 21.12 -3.36
CA SER A 78 -25.36 20.88 -3.44
C SER A 78 -26.17 21.73 -2.44
N GLN A 79 -25.53 22.16 -1.36
CA GLN A 79 -26.11 23.04 -0.34
C GLN A 79 -25.70 24.52 -0.49
N ASN A 80 -25.12 24.91 -1.64
CA ASN A 80 -24.61 26.24 -1.91
C ASN A 80 -23.53 26.72 -0.93
N VAL A 81 -22.77 25.80 -0.34
CA VAL A 81 -21.63 26.11 0.53
C VAL A 81 -20.33 25.88 -0.25
N SER A 82 -19.45 26.87 -0.23
CA SER A 82 -18.11 26.78 -0.82
C SER A 82 -17.09 26.63 0.29
N ILE A 83 -16.35 25.53 0.28
CA ILE A 83 -15.22 25.25 1.19
C ILE A 83 -13.95 25.14 0.38
N ASN A 84 -12.87 25.74 0.90
CA ASN A 84 -11.56 25.62 0.26
C ASN A 84 -10.99 24.20 0.44
N ASP A 85 -10.50 23.62 -0.65
CA ASP A 85 -9.97 22.26 -0.72
C ASP A 85 -8.87 21.99 0.32
N LYS A 86 -8.04 22.98 0.63
CA LYS A 86 -6.97 22.86 1.63
C LYS A 86 -7.44 22.39 3.00
N HIS A 87 -8.64 22.79 3.42
CA HIS A 87 -9.18 22.38 4.71
C HIS A 87 -9.55 20.88 4.71
N LEU A 88 -10.11 20.41 3.60
CA LEU A 88 -10.48 19.02 3.43
C LEU A 88 -9.24 18.14 3.25
N GLU A 89 -8.27 18.58 2.45
CA GLU A 89 -7.01 17.88 2.23
C GLU A 89 -6.23 17.63 3.52
N ILE A 90 -6.18 18.63 4.42
CA ILE A 90 -5.53 18.47 5.73
C ILE A 90 -6.22 17.37 6.55
N ILE A 91 -7.56 17.36 6.58
CA ILE A 91 -8.33 16.35 7.31
C ILE A 91 -8.08 14.96 6.72
N LEU A 92 -8.18 14.82 5.40
CA LEU A 92 -7.96 13.56 4.70
C LEU A 92 -6.54 13.02 4.92
N THR A 93 -5.54 13.90 4.89
CA THR A 93 -4.14 13.53 5.19
C THR A 93 -4.00 13.00 6.63
N GLN A 94 -4.69 13.59 7.60
CA GLN A 94 -4.67 13.10 8.98
C GLN A 94 -5.42 11.78 9.16
N MET A 95 -6.49 11.56 8.42
CA MET A 95 -7.22 10.28 8.43
C MET A 95 -6.34 9.12 7.90
N LEU A 96 -5.55 9.36 6.86
CA LEU A 96 -4.69 8.36 6.20
C LEU A 96 -3.26 8.30 6.78
N ARG A 97 -3.06 8.89 7.96
CA ARG A 97 -1.76 8.98 8.61
C ARG A 97 -1.27 7.67 9.23
N ARG A 98 -2.19 6.75 9.53
CA ARG A 98 -1.87 5.52 10.26
C ARG A 98 -1.78 4.32 9.35
N VAL A 99 -0.87 3.41 9.68
CA VAL A 99 -0.67 2.14 8.98
C VAL A 99 -0.68 1.00 10.00
N LYS A 100 -1.25 -0.13 9.60
CA LYS A 100 -1.25 -1.37 10.38
C LYS A 100 -0.14 -2.28 9.85
N ILE A 101 0.73 -2.72 10.73
CA ILE A 101 1.84 -3.62 10.40
C ILE A 101 1.29 -5.01 10.06
N GLU A 102 1.54 -5.49 8.84
CA GLU A 102 1.23 -6.85 8.41
C GLU A 102 2.36 -7.82 8.76
N SER A 103 3.57 -7.46 8.36
CA SER A 103 4.77 -8.22 8.68
C SER A 103 5.86 -7.28 9.20
N PRO A 104 6.39 -7.52 10.40
CA PRO A 104 7.42 -6.66 10.97
C PRO A 104 8.79 -6.82 10.29
N GLY A 105 9.02 -7.93 9.56
CA GLY A 105 10.36 -8.22 9.03
C GLY A 105 11.41 -8.30 10.14
N ASP A 106 12.50 -7.54 9.96
CA ASP A 106 13.58 -7.39 10.95
C ASP A 106 13.48 -6.06 11.73
N SER A 107 12.32 -5.37 11.68
CA SER A 107 12.06 -4.12 12.41
C SER A 107 11.68 -4.37 13.87
N SER A 108 11.62 -3.28 14.64
CA SER A 108 11.18 -3.28 16.04
C SER A 108 9.66 -3.37 16.23
N PHE A 109 8.87 -3.37 15.16
CA PHE A 109 7.40 -3.39 15.22
C PHE A 109 6.83 -4.74 15.59
N LEU A 110 5.58 -4.72 16.10
CA LEU A 110 4.82 -5.93 16.36
C LEU A 110 3.79 -6.19 15.23
N PRO A 111 3.51 -7.47 14.90
CA PRO A 111 2.45 -7.79 13.94
C PRO A 111 1.10 -7.25 14.40
N GLY A 112 0.38 -6.56 13.51
CA GLY A 112 -0.92 -5.95 13.80
C GLY A 112 -0.87 -4.63 14.56
N GLU A 113 0.31 -4.12 14.93
CA GLU A 113 0.48 -2.81 15.54
C GLU A 113 0.04 -1.71 14.58
N VAL A 114 -0.64 -0.69 15.10
CA VAL A 114 -1.02 0.51 14.33
C VAL A 114 -0.07 1.64 14.66
N VAL A 115 0.73 2.04 13.69
CA VAL A 115 1.78 3.04 13.85
C VAL A 115 1.57 4.23 12.92
N ASP A 116 2.26 5.32 13.23
CA ASP A 116 2.31 6.49 12.35
C ASP A 116 3.15 6.16 11.09
N LYS A 117 2.67 6.58 9.92
CA LYS A 117 3.30 6.35 8.63
C LYS A 117 4.72 6.91 8.53
N PHE A 118 4.99 8.06 9.19
CA PHE A 118 6.33 8.63 9.22
C PHE A 118 7.29 7.78 10.04
N ARG A 119 6.83 7.28 11.21
CA ARG A 119 7.61 6.35 12.03
C ARG A 119 7.91 5.05 11.27
N PHE A 120 6.89 4.50 10.58
CA PHE A 120 7.06 3.31 9.75
C PHE A 120 8.10 3.52 8.63
N ARG A 121 8.04 4.66 7.93
CA ARG A 121 9.02 4.98 6.89
C ARG A 121 10.42 5.17 7.44
N ALA A 122 10.56 5.91 8.53
CA ALA A 122 11.85 6.16 9.19
C ALA A 122 12.53 4.85 9.63
N GLU A 123 11.77 3.92 10.23
CA GLU A 123 12.29 2.61 10.64
C GLU A 123 12.75 1.78 9.43
N ASN A 124 11.97 1.75 8.35
CA ASN A 124 12.36 1.04 7.13
C ASN A 124 13.58 1.69 6.44
N GLU A 125 13.73 3.01 6.50
CA GLU A 125 14.91 3.71 6.01
C GLU A 125 16.16 3.37 6.83
N GLU A 126 16.05 3.29 8.15
CA GLU A 126 17.15 2.85 9.01
C GLU A 126 17.52 1.38 8.77
N LEU A 127 16.51 0.51 8.57
CA LEU A 127 16.75 -0.88 8.18
C LEU A 127 17.45 -0.98 6.81
N ALA A 128 17.11 -0.14 5.86
CA ALA A 128 17.76 -0.13 4.55
C ALA A 128 19.25 0.24 4.62
N LYS A 129 19.66 1.00 5.65
CA LYS A 129 21.05 1.36 5.95
C LYS A 129 21.76 0.33 6.86
N SER A 130 21.04 -0.69 7.29
CA SER A 130 21.50 -1.70 8.22
C SER A 130 21.80 -3.03 7.53
N VAL A 131 22.49 -3.91 8.24
CA VAL A 131 22.83 -5.27 7.81
C VAL A 131 22.47 -6.21 8.95
N ARG A 132 21.84 -7.34 8.64
CA ARG A 132 21.60 -8.42 9.57
C ARG A 132 22.78 -9.39 9.53
N ILE A 133 23.43 -9.62 10.66
CA ILE A 133 24.61 -10.49 10.75
C ILE A 133 24.18 -11.95 10.60
N GLU A 134 24.72 -12.64 9.60
CA GLU A 134 24.52 -14.10 9.41
C GLU A 134 25.68 -14.88 10.06
N ASP A 135 26.89 -14.38 9.89
CA ASP A 135 28.11 -14.96 10.47
C ASP A 135 28.93 -13.83 11.10
N PRO A 136 29.13 -13.84 12.41
CA PRO A 136 29.87 -12.78 13.09
C PRO A 136 31.40 -12.83 12.83
N GLY A 137 31.94 -13.93 12.32
CA GLY A 137 33.40 -14.12 12.19
C GLY A 137 34.08 -13.92 13.57
N ASP A 138 35.20 -13.22 13.56
CA ASP A 138 35.97 -12.89 14.77
C ASP A 138 35.57 -11.51 15.37
N THR A 139 34.44 -10.93 14.92
CA THR A 139 33.92 -9.68 15.46
C THR A 139 33.14 -9.91 16.76
N ASP A 140 32.94 -8.85 17.56
CA ASP A 140 32.10 -8.86 18.77
C ASP A 140 30.60 -8.81 18.48
N LEU A 141 30.18 -8.92 17.20
CA LEU A 141 28.80 -8.91 16.78
C LEU A 141 28.12 -10.27 17.02
N THR A 142 26.79 -10.25 17.23
CA THR A 142 26.04 -11.49 17.43
C THR A 142 25.26 -11.89 16.18
N LYS A 143 25.16 -13.19 15.94
CA LYS A 143 24.36 -13.73 14.85
C LYS A 143 22.88 -13.32 14.96
N GLY A 144 22.32 -12.80 13.88
CA GLY A 144 20.94 -12.33 13.82
C GLY A 144 20.74 -10.87 14.25
N GLN A 145 21.77 -10.21 14.77
CA GLN A 145 21.74 -8.80 15.14
C GLN A 145 21.61 -7.93 13.86
N VAL A 146 20.80 -6.87 13.95
CA VAL A 146 20.69 -5.84 12.91
C VAL A 146 21.48 -4.62 13.35
N VAL A 147 22.49 -4.28 12.58
CA VAL A 147 23.42 -3.17 12.87
C VAL A 147 23.60 -2.31 11.62
N ARG A 148 23.96 -1.05 11.81
CA ARG A 148 24.26 -0.15 10.68
C ARG A 148 25.45 -0.66 9.88
N LYS A 149 25.34 -0.55 8.57
CA LYS A 149 26.37 -1.01 7.63
C LYS A 149 27.75 -0.39 7.92
N THR A 150 27.80 0.89 8.27
CA THR A 150 29.03 1.59 8.63
C THR A 150 29.73 0.95 9.84
N LEU A 151 28.97 0.54 10.88
CA LEU A 151 29.54 -0.12 12.05
C LEU A 151 30.12 -1.52 11.70
N VAL A 152 29.48 -2.24 10.80
CA VAL A 152 29.98 -3.55 10.33
C VAL A 152 31.26 -3.36 9.54
N GLU A 153 31.35 -2.34 8.69
CA GLU A 153 32.54 -2.00 7.90
C GLU A 153 33.70 -1.62 8.85
N GLU A 154 33.47 -0.72 9.81
CA GLU A 154 34.48 -0.34 10.82
C GLU A 154 35.02 -1.54 11.60
N LYS A 155 34.13 -2.44 12.07
CA LYS A 155 34.52 -3.63 12.81
C LYS A 155 35.23 -4.67 11.95
N ASN A 156 34.83 -4.81 10.71
CA ASN A 156 35.51 -5.68 9.77
C ASN A 156 36.94 -5.18 9.46
N ASP A 157 37.11 -3.88 9.28
CA ASP A 157 38.42 -3.27 9.06
C ASP A 157 39.35 -3.50 10.28
N GLU A 158 38.82 -3.38 11.52
CA GLU A 158 39.58 -3.67 12.74
C GLU A 158 40.03 -5.14 12.82
N VAL A 159 39.12 -6.08 12.48
CA VAL A 159 39.40 -7.51 12.55
C VAL A 159 40.35 -7.93 11.43
N GLU A 160 40.20 -7.42 10.21
CA GLU A 160 41.09 -7.70 9.08
C GLU A 160 42.51 -7.19 9.36
N GLN A 161 42.71 -6.04 10.01
CA GLN A 161 44.02 -5.54 10.44
C GLN A 161 44.72 -6.47 11.43
N ASN A 162 43.91 -7.20 12.23
CA ASN A 162 44.41 -8.19 13.19
C ASN A 162 44.51 -9.61 12.59
N GLY A 163 44.18 -9.79 11.30
CA GLY A 163 44.29 -11.08 10.61
C GLY A 163 43.15 -12.06 10.92
N GLY A 164 42.04 -11.57 11.44
CA GLY A 164 40.82 -12.35 11.72
C GLY A 164 39.84 -12.40 10.55
N GLU A 165 38.77 -13.20 10.71
CA GLU A 165 37.70 -13.32 9.71
C GLU A 165 36.64 -12.21 9.88
N PRO A 166 36.30 -11.47 8.79
CA PRO A 166 35.28 -10.42 8.84
C PRO A 166 33.85 -10.99 8.99
N ALA A 167 32.98 -10.21 9.61
CA ALA A 167 31.56 -10.55 9.73
C ALA A 167 30.87 -10.50 8.37
N LYS A 168 29.98 -11.47 8.11
CA LYS A 168 29.13 -11.54 6.91
C LYS A 168 27.68 -11.24 7.29
N GLY A 169 27.06 -10.36 6.49
CA GLY A 169 25.71 -9.95 6.73
C GLY A 169 24.86 -9.97 5.46
N LYS A 170 23.54 -9.98 5.68
CA LYS A 170 22.52 -9.94 4.63
C LYS A 170 21.64 -8.70 4.79
N LYS A 171 21.08 -8.24 3.69
CA LYS A 171 20.11 -7.14 3.73
C LYS A 171 18.92 -7.53 4.62
N PRO A 172 18.57 -6.74 5.63
CA PRO A 172 17.44 -7.02 6.50
C PRO A 172 16.12 -6.93 5.73
N LYS A 173 15.12 -7.66 6.20
CA LYS A 173 13.77 -7.64 5.63
C LYS A 173 13.04 -6.41 6.14
N PRO A 174 12.51 -5.54 5.24
CA PRO A 174 11.72 -4.40 5.66
C PRO A 174 10.38 -4.83 6.26
N ALA A 175 9.79 -3.99 7.10
CA ALA A 175 8.42 -4.15 7.53
C ALA A 175 7.45 -3.83 6.39
N THR A 176 6.31 -4.53 6.34
CA THR A 176 5.19 -4.25 5.45
C THR A 176 3.96 -3.84 6.23
N ALA A 177 3.20 -2.90 5.70
CA ALA A 177 2.02 -2.36 6.36
C ALA A 177 0.98 -1.90 5.34
N THR A 178 -0.29 -1.89 5.78
CA THR A 178 -1.44 -1.40 5.01
C THR A 178 -2.01 -0.16 5.69
N THR A 179 -2.41 0.86 4.93
CA THR A 179 -3.07 2.07 5.45
C THR A 179 -4.44 1.70 6.04
N VAL A 180 -4.76 2.25 7.21
CA VAL A 180 -5.99 1.94 7.99
C VAL A 180 -6.82 3.18 8.17
#